data_be7bbdf8657a71fd235d0ca7671593ac
#
_entry.id   be7bbdf8657a71fd235d0ca7671593ac
#
_cell.length_a   1.000
_cell.length_b   1.000
_cell.length_c   1.000
_cell.angle_alpha   90.00
_cell.angle_beta   90.00
_cell.angle_gamma   90.00
#
_symmetry.space_group_name_H-M   'P 1'
#
loop_
_entity.id
_entity.type
_entity.pdbx_description
1 polymer ?
#
loop_
_entity_poly.entity_id
_entity_poly.type
_entity_poly.pdbx_seq_one_letter_code
_entity_poly.pdbx_strand_id
1 'polypeptide(L)'
;IYLNPIFVSPSNHKYDIQDYEYVDPHYGKIVEDMDDGLLNEGDRENAHARKFIKRVTDKRNLEASNELFAKLVEEIHKRGMKVILDGVFNHCGSFNKWMDRERIYENQEGYPKGAYISADSPYRYYFNFYDENRWPYNPTYDGWWTHDTLPKLNYEASRDLYDKILEIGKKWVSAPYNVDGWRLDVAADLGHSNEFNHQFWKDFRKAVKAANPNAIILAEHYGNPESWLQGDEWDTVMNYDAFMEPLTWFLTGMEKHSDECRDDLYGNSDAFIGAMKTHMRALHMSALYTSMNELSNHDHSRFLTRTNRRVGRISYAGAEAASQNINPAVMREGVVVQMTWPGAPTVYYGDEAGVCGFTDPDNRRTYPWGHEDQMMIAFHRD
;
A
#
# COMPACT_ATOMS: atom_id res chain seq x y z
N ILE A 1 -7.84 -5.27 -10.70
CA ILE A 1 -6.40 -4.95 -10.53
C ILE A 1 -6.29 -4.06 -9.32
N TYR A 2 -5.51 -4.48 -8.31
CA TYR A 2 -5.11 -3.65 -7.19
C TYR A 2 -3.70 -3.10 -7.47
N LEU A 3 -3.53 -1.80 -7.30
CA LEU A 3 -2.26 -1.09 -7.50
C LEU A 3 -1.75 -0.59 -6.14
N ASN A 4 -0.49 -0.87 -5.80
CA ASN A 4 0.22 -0.17 -4.74
C ASN A 4 0.15 1.35 -4.99
N PRO A 5 0.50 2.22 -4.02
CA PRO A 5 0.32 3.66 -4.20
C PRO A 5 0.92 4.17 -5.50
N ILE A 6 0.09 4.86 -6.29
CA ILE A 6 0.48 5.43 -7.60
C ILE A 6 0.84 6.91 -7.51
N PHE A 7 0.62 7.51 -6.35
CA PHE A 7 0.78 8.94 -6.12
C PHE A 7 2.24 9.36 -6.10
N VAL A 8 2.48 10.65 -6.28
CA VAL A 8 3.84 11.21 -6.21
C VAL A 8 4.49 10.81 -4.90
N SER A 9 5.67 10.20 -4.97
CA SER A 9 6.44 9.71 -3.84
C SER A 9 7.89 9.50 -4.22
N PRO A 10 8.87 9.83 -3.34
CA PRO A 10 10.29 9.71 -3.63
C PRO A 10 10.80 8.27 -3.60
N SER A 11 10.16 7.39 -2.82
CA SER A 11 10.62 6.02 -2.65
C SER A 11 10.11 5.05 -3.72
N ASN A 12 10.71 3.87 -3.77
CA ASN A 12 10.26 2.78 -4.62
C ASN A 12 9.05 2.01 -4.02
N HIS A 13 8.86 2.06 -2.70
CA HIS A 13 7.70 1.44 -2.04
C HIS A 13 6.42 2.29 -2.16
N LYS A 14 6.54 3.62 -2.33
CA LYS A 14 5.45 4.57 -2.58
C LYS A 14 4.51 4.85 -1.39
N TYR A 15 4.78 4.35 -0.18
CA TYR A 15 3.95 4.61 1.01
C TYR A 15 4.28 5.94 1.72
N ASP A 16 5.28 6.66 1.28
CA ASP A 16 5.67 8.00 1.72
C ASP A 16 5.11 9.07 0.76
N ILE A 17 3.78 9.19 0.73
CA ILE A 17 3.07 10.03 -0.25
C ILE A 17 3.54 11.50 -0.18
N GLN A 18 3.97 12.03 -1.31
CA GLN A 18 4.38 13.42 -1.49
C GLN A 18 3.23 14.32 -1.96
N ASP A 19 2.36 13.80 -2.81
CA ASP A 19 1.17 14.52 -3.29
C ASP A 19 0.05 13.52 -3.64
N TYR A 20 -1.08 13.57 -2.92
CA TYR A 20 -2.24 12.70 -3.12
C TYR A 20 -3.10 13.05 -4.32
N GLU A 21 -2.87 14.20 -4.93
CA GLU A 21 -3.73 14.72 -6.00
C GLU A 21 -3.24 14.34 -7.40
N TYR A 22 -2.02 13.77 -7.48
CA TYR A 22 -1.39 13.46 -8.76
C TYR A 22 -0.71 12.10 -8.76
N VAL A 23 -0.80 11.44 -9.91
CA VAL A 23 -0.02 10.24 -10.22
C VAL A 23 1.44 10.62 -10.39
N ASP A 24 2.34 9.80 -9.85
CA ASP A 24 3.78 10.01 -9.98
C ASP A 24 4.19 10.04 -11.46
N PRO A 25 4.84 11.13 -11.95
CA PRO A 25 5.24 11.24 -13.34
C PRO A 25 6.19 10.13 -13.83
N HIS A 26 6.89 9.44 -12.91
CA HIS A 26 7.72 8.29 -13.27
C HIS A 26 6.90 7.04 -13.63
N TYR A 27 5.64 6.95 -13.18
CA TYR A 27 4.66 5.96 -13.64
C TYR A 27 3.78 6.50 -14.77
N GLY A 28 3.65 7.82 -14.83
CA GLY A 28 2.78 8.52 -15.75
C GLY A 28 3.51 9.03 -16.99
N LYS A 29 3.49 10.35 -17.16
CA LYS A 29 4.06 11.01 -18.34
C LYS A 29 4.87 12.25 -17.95
N ILE A 30 6.15 12.24 -18.29
CA ILE A 30 7.05 13.40 -18.19
C ILE A 30 6.99 14.15 -19.51
N VAL A 31 6.48 15.37 -19.50
CA VAL A 31 6.42 16.28 -20.65
C VAL A 31 7.42 17.42 -20.55
N GLU A 32 7.83 17.74 -19.33
CA GLU A 32 8.88 18.71 -19.02
C GLU A 32 9.98 18.04 -18.20
N ASP A 33 11.20 18.15 -18.66
CA ASP A 33 12.37 17.56 -18.02
C ASP A 33 13.53 18.54 -18.02
N MET A 34 14.66 18.14 -17.47
CA MET A 34 15.92 18.89 -17.54
C MET A 34 17.08 17.92 -17.65
N ASP A 35 18.17 18.36 -18.26
CA ASP A 35 19.36 17.53 -18.47
C ASP A 35 20.19 17.35 -17.19
N ASP A 36 20.16 18.37 -16.32
CA ASP A 36 20.91 18.37 -15.07
C ASP A 36 20.20 17.54 -13.99
N GLY A 37 20.71 16.36 -13.72
CA GLY A 37 20.24 15.44 -12.69
C GLY A 37 21.17 15.31 -11.48
N LEU A 38 22.17 16.19 -11.36
CA LEU A 38 23.19 16.08 -10.32
C LEU A 38 22.66 16.49 -8.94
N LEU A 39 23.13 15.78 -7.93
CA LEU A 39 22.96 16.14 -6.53
C LEU A 39 23.97 17.24 -6.17
N ASN A 40 23.66 18.02 -5.14
CA ASN A 40 24.62 18.89 -4.51
C ASN A 40 25.76 18.06 -3.89
N GLU A 41 26.95 18.68 -3.76
CA GLU A 41 28.10 18.01 -3.15
C GLU A 41 27.78 17.52 -1.73
N GLY A 42 28.04 16.24 -1.49
CA GLY A 42 27.76 15.59 -0.20
C GLY A 42 26.34 15.06 -0.01
N ASP A 43 25.41 15.41 -0.88
CA ASP A 43 24.04 14.86 -0.87
C ASP A 43 24.04 13.47 -1.51
N ARG A 44 23.33 12.51 -0.87
CA ARG A 44 23.21 11.13 -1.35
C ARG A 44 21.76 10.73 -1.63
N GLU A 45 20.83 11.64 -1.39
CA GLU A 45 19.40 11.38 -1.55
C GLU A 45 18.95 11.72 -2.98
N ASN A 46 18.70 10.73 -3.79
CA ASN A 46 18.30 10.91 -5.20
C ASN A 46 17.04 11.78 -5.37
N ALA A 47 16.16 11.80 -4.38
CA ALA A 47 14.97 12.63 -4.40
C ALA A 47 15.27 14.14 -4.26
N HIS A 48 16.48 14.52 -3.85
CA HIS A 48 16.96 15.91 -3.88
C HIS A 48 17.57 16.32 -5.23
N ALA A 49 17.69 15.40 -6.18
CA ALA A 49 18.19 15.74 -7.52
C ALA A 49 17.26 16.75 -8.20
N ARG A 50 17.82 17.82 -8.75
CA ARG A 50 17.03 18.89 -9.41
C ARG A 50 16.12 18.34 -10.50
N LYS A 51 16.57 17.35 -11.23
CA LYS A 51 15.78 16.65 -12.24
C LYS A 51 14.58 15.93 -11.64
N PHE A 52 14.76 15.24 -10.52
CA PHE A 52 13.64 14.60 -9.81
C PHE A 52 12.63 15.65 -9.33
N ILE A 53 13.11 16.70 -8.63
CA ILE A 53 12.26 17.79 -8.13
C ILE A 53 11.46 18.41 -9.28
N LYS A 54 12.12 18.75 -10.41
CA LYS A 54 11.45 19.29 -11.59
C LYS A 54 10.31 18.38 -12.09
N ARG A 55 10.56 17.08 -12.17
CA ARG A 55 9.56 16.11 -12.63
C ARG A 55 8.34 16.05 -11.75
N VAL A 56 8.51 16.05 -10.42
CA VAL A 56 7.45 15.86 -9.44
C VAL A 56 6.78 17.15 -8.95
N THR A 57 7.29 18.33 -9.31
CA THR A 57 6.70 19.63 -8.95
C THR A 57 6.14 20.42 -10.13
N ASP A 58 6.54 20.11 -11.36
CA ASP A 58 5.99 20.77 -12.54
C ASP A 58 4.55 20.30 -12.84
N LYS A 59 3.61 21.22 -12.76
CA LYS A 59 2.17 20.91 -12.93
C LYS A 59 1.85 20.25 -14.27
N ARG A 60 2.61 20.55 -15.34
CA ARG A 60 2.39 19.95 -16.66
C ARG A 60 2.68 18.44 -16.64
N ASN A 61 3.72 18.01 -15.90
CA ASN A 61 4.00 16.60 -15.71
C ASN A 61 2.93 15.91 -14.86
N LEU A 62 2.50 16.57 -13.79
CA LEU A 62 1.48 16.07 -12.89
C LEU A 62 0.14 15.90 -13.58
N GLU A 63 -0.31 16.91 -14.32
CA GLU A 63 -1.56 16.87 -15.10
C GLU A 63 -1.50 15.84 -16.22
N ALA A 64 -0.40 15.79 -16.99
CA ALA A 64 -0.23 14.80 -18.07
C ALA A 64 -0.23 13.36 -17.53
N SER A 65 0.28 13.15 -16.30
CA SER A 65 0.26 11.85 -15.65
C SER A 65 -1.14 11.44 -15.21
N ASN A 66 -1.91 12.37 -14.66
CA ASN A 66 -3.32 12.14 -14.31
C ASN A 66 -4.16 11.81 -15.55
N GLU A 67 -3.96 12.54 -16.67
CA GLU A 67 -4.64 12.25 -17.92
C GLU A 67 -4.30 10.85 -18.47
N LEU A 68 -3.03 10.46 -18.40
CA LEU A 68 -2.60 9.13 -18.83
C LEU A 68 -3.23 8.04 -17.96
N PHE A 69 -3.29 8.26 -16.65
CA PHE A 69 -3.93 7.33 -15.74
C PHE A 69 -5.43 7.17 -16.00
N ALA A 70 -6.15 8.27 -16.25
CA ALA A 70 -7.56 8.20 -16.60
C ALA A 70 -7.79 7.35 -17.88
N LYS A 71 -6.92 7.48 -18.89
CA LYS A 71 -6.95 6.64 -20.09
C LYS A 71 -6.64 5.17 -19.77
N LEU A 72 -5.69 4.91 -18.87
CA LEU A 72 -5.38 3.54 -18.45
C LEU A 72 -6.60 2.88 -17.80
N VAL A 73 -7.28 3.56 -16.88
CA VAL A 73 -8.49 3.05 -16.23
C VAL A 73 -9.59 2.78 -17.25
N GLU A 74 -9.81 3.70 -18.22
CA GLU A 74 -10.76 3.49 -19.32
C GLU A 74 -10.43 2.22 -20.12
N GLU A 75 -9.15 2.00 -20.46
CA GLU A 75 -8.71 0.82 -21.20
C GLU A 75 -8.85 -0.48 -20.40
N ILE A 76 -8.66 -0.42 -19.07
CA ILE A 76 -8.90 -1.54 -18.17
C ILE A 76 -10.39 -1.87 -18.13
N HIS A 77 -11.25 -0.87 -18.00
CA HIS A 77 -12.72 -1.05 -18.01
C HIS A 77 -13.24 -1.62 -19.33
N LYS A 78 -12.71 -1.20 -20.49
CA LYS A 78 -13.04 -1.78 -21.80
C LYS A 78 -12.78 -3.29 -21.88
N ARG A 79 -11.87 -3.80 -21.06
CA ARG A 79 -11.55 -5.24 -20.93
C ARG A 79 -12.35 -5.95 -19.85
N GLY A 80 -13.36 -5.27 -19.26
CA GLY A 80 -14.19 -5.81 -18.19
C GLY A 80 -13.50 -5.93 -16.84
N MET A 81 -12.32 -5.33 -16.68
CA MET A 81 -11.56 -5.34 -15.44
C MET A 81 -11.84 -4.10 -14.58
N LYS A 82 -11.53 -4.18 -13.30
CA LYS A 82 -11.72 -3.14 -12.28
C LYS A 82 -10.37 -2.69 -11.71
N VAL A 83 -10.32 -1.46 -11.16
CA VAL A 83 -9.11 -0.87 -10.57
C VAL A 83 -9.38 -0.47 -9.12
N ILE A 84 -8.51 -0.92 -8.20
CA ILE A 84 -8.50 -0.52 -6.79
C ILE A 84 -7.19 0.23 -6.55
N LEU A 85 -7.27 1.41 -5.94
CA LEU A 85 -6.12 2.21 -5.52
C LEU A 85 -5.78 1.99 -4.06
N ASP A 86 -4.52 2.24 -3.72
CA ASP A 86 -4.03 2.23 -2.35
C ASP A 86 -4.13 3.63 -1.72
N GLY A 87 -4.84 3.71 -0.61
CA GLY A 87 -5.07 4.94 0.15
C GLY A 87 -4.25 4.98 1.43
N VAL A 88 -3.11 5.65 1.39
CA VAL A 88 -2.22 5.84 2.54
C VAL A 88 -2.65 7.11 3.28
N PHE A 89 -3.66 6.99 4.13
CA PHE A 89 -4.29 8.15 4.79
C PHE A 89 -3.92 8.32 6.27
N ASN A 90 -3.23 7.35 6.87
CA ASN A 90 -2.75 7.47 8.25
C ASN A 90 -1.58 8.44 8.39
N HIS A 91 -0.70 8.49 7.41
CA HIS A 91 0.52 9.30 7.37
C HIS A 91 0.79 9.77 5.95
N CYS A 92 1.74 10.68 5.79
CA CYS A 92 2.30 11.04 4.49
C CYS A 92 3.83 10.86 4.51
N GLY A 93 4.52 11.19 3.43
CA GLY A 93 5.98 11.25 3.41
C GLY A 93 6.54 12.56 3.96
N SER A 94 7.79 12.59 4.38
CA SER A 94 8.51 13.82 4.77
C SER A 94 8.66 14.81 3.61
N PHE A 95 8.60 14.30 2.37
CA PHE A 95 8.59 15.07 1.12
C PHE A 95 7.23 15.71 0.80
N ASN A 96 6.16 15.34 1.51
CA ASN A 96 4.82 15.83 1.23
C ASN A 96 4.75 17.36 1.26
N LYS A 97 4.09 17.97 0.27
CA LYS A 97 3.96 19.42 0.15
C LYS A 97 3.36 20.11 1.38
N TRP A 98 2.60 19.38 2.21
CA TRP A 98 2.02 19.89 3.46
C TRP A 98 3.05 19.93 4.58
N MET A 99 3.98 18.99 4.62
CA MET A 99 5.10 18.95 5.58
C MET A 99 6.32 19.70 5.06
N ASP A 100 6.78 19.36 3.88
CA ASP A 100 7.97 19.88 3.18
C ASP A 100 9.24 19.90 4.06
N ARG A 101 9.47 18.79 4.80
CA ARG A 101 10.70 18.61 5.59
C ARG A 101 11.94 18.70 4.72
N GLU A 102 11.87 18.17 3.53
CA GLU A 102 12.99 18.09 2.57
C GLU A 102 13.15 19.37 1.74
N ARG A 103 12.29 20.39 1.98
CA ARG A 103 12.39 21.74 1.44
C ARG A 103 12.35 21.83 -0.08
N ILE A 104 11.69 20.87 -0.72
CA ILE A 104 11.59 20.83 -2.18
C ILE A 104 10.53 21.79 -2.74
N TYR A 105 9.55 22.18 -1.90
CA TYR A 105 8.50 23.11 -2.27
C TYR A 105 8.72 24.53 -1.74
N GLU A 106 9.63 24.75 -0.78
CA GLU A 106 9.83 26.01 -0.06
C GLU A 106 9.99 27.23 -0.98
N ASN A 107 10.63 27.05 -2.15
CA ASN A 107 10.89 28.11 -3.11
C ASN A 107 10.20 27.87 -4.46
N GLN A 108 9.24 26.95 -4.53
CA GLN A 108 8.48 26.69 -5.75
C GLN A 108 7.29 27.62 -5.87
N GLU A 109 7.15 28.28 -7.02
CA GLU A 109 5.99 29.14 -7.29
C GLU A 109 4.67 28.33 -7.26
N GLY A 110 3.67 28.90 -6.57
CA GLY A 110 2.35 28.28 -6.46
C GLY A 110 2.22 27.22 -5.36
N TYR A 111 3.24 27.04 -4.51
CA TYR A 111 3.20 26.17 -3.35
C TYR A 111 3.34 26.99 -2.05
N PRO A 112 2.39 26.90 -1.09
CA PRO A 112 2.56 27.45 0.25
C PRO A 112 3.70 26.76 0.98
N LYS A 113 4.31 27.43 1.96
CA LYS A 113 5.32 26.81 2.83
C LYS A 113 4.72 25.65 3.62
N GLY A 114 5.45 24.52 3.67
CA GLY A 114 5.06 23.38 4.47
C GLY A 114 5.10 23.65 5.98
N ALA A 115 4.45 22.77 6.74
CA ALA A 115 4.34 22.91 8.20
C ALA A 115 5.69 22.77 8.92
N TYR A 116 6.65 22.04 8.37
CA TYR A 116 8.01 21.97 8.90
C TYR A 116 8.74 23.32 8.79
N ILE A 117 8.48 24.05 7.70
CA ILE A 117 9.19 25.27 7.36
C ILE A 117 8.77 26.43 8.27
N SER A 118 7.46 26.60 8.53
CA SER A 118 6.93 27.78 9.19
C SER A 118 5.74 27.47 10.09
N ALA A 119 5.69 28.13 11.26
CA ALA A 119 4.52 28.12 12.14
C ALA A 119 3.27 28.72 11.48
N ASP A 120 3.46 29.65 10.52
CA ASP A 120 2.37 30.31 9.77
C ASP A 120 1.90 29.50 8.55
N SER A 121 2.39 28.28 8.38
CA SER A 121 1.96 27.39 7.30
C SER A 121 0.45 27.14 7.36
N PRO A 122 -0.27 27.18 6.23
CA PRO A 122 -1.69 26.78 6.19
C PRO A 122 -1.88 25.30 6.60
N TYR A 123 -0.81 24.51 6.55
CA TYR A 123 -0.80 23.09 6.91
C TYR A 123 -0.32 22.83 8.34
N ARG A 124 -0.13 23.89 9.17
CA ARG A 124 0.43 23.78 10.51
C ARG A 124 -0.27 22.72 11.37
N TYR A 125 -1.59 22.67 11.31
CA TYR A 125 -2.42 21.77 12.11
C TYR A 125 -2.72 20.43 11.46
N TYR A 126 -2.13 20.16 10.27
CA TYR A 126 -2.17 18.82 9.66
C TYR A 126 -1.28 17.83 10.41
N PHE A 127 -0.40 18.34 11.26
CA PHE A 127 0.59 17.57 12.00
C PHE A 127 0.61 18.01 13.47
N ASN A 128 0.97 17.08 14.35
CA ASN A 128 1.19 17.38 15.75
C ASN A 128 2.67 17.69 15.98
N PHE A 129 2.99 18.91 16.47
CA PHE A 129 4.34 19.33 16.83
C PHE A 129 4.45 19.45 18.34
N TYR A 130 5.54 18.97 18.92
CA TYR A 130 5.74 18.89 20.38
C TYR A 130 6.37 20.15 20.99
N ASP A 131 7.10 20.96 20.18
CA ASP A 131 7.75 22.20 20.64
C ASP A 131 7.48 23.36 19.68
N GLU A 132 6.64 24.28 20.11
CA GLU A 132 6.22 25.47 19.35
C GLU A 132 7.34 26.50 19.16
N ASN A 133 8.47 26.39 19.89
CA ASN A 133 9.58 27.34 19.82
C ASN A 133 10.67 26.90 18.81
N ARG A 134 10.46 25.83 18.08
CA ARG A 134 11.48 25.25 17.20
C ARG A 134 11.40 25.72 15.76
N TRP A 135 10.41 26.54 15.38
CA TRP A 135 10.40 27.16 14.06
C TRP A 135 11.45 28.27 13.92
N PRO A 136 11.96 28.47 12.69
CA PRO A 136 11.67 27.73 11.44
C PRO A 136 12.34 26.34 11.44
N TYR A 137 11.81 25.46 10.55
CA TYR A 137 12.31 24.08 10.35
C TYR A 137 12.17 23.20 11.59
N ASN A 138 10.90 23.03 12.03
CA ASN A 138 10.59 22.34 13.27
C ASN A 138 10.62 20.80 13.11
N PRO A 139 11.59 20.08 13.69
CA PRO A 139 11.71 18.63 13.58
C PRO A 139 10.90 17.86 14.64
N THR A 140 10.16 18.57 15.52
CA THR A 140 9.49 17.95 16.68
C THR A 140 8.06 17.55 16.37
N TYR A 141 7.85 16.78 15.32
CA TYR A 141 6.52 16.31 14.92
C TYR A 141 6.32 14.82 15.17
N ASP A 142 5.04 14.43 15.22
CA ASP A 142 4.64 13.04 15.37
C ASP A 142 4.84 12.25 14.07
N GLY A 143 5.52 11.11 14.18
CA GLY A 143 5.71 10.15 13.08
C GLY A 143 5.01 8.84 13.37
N TRP A 144 4.44 8.21 12.35
CA TRP A 144 3.86 6.88 12.49
C TRP A 144 4.93 5.90 12.97
N TRP A 145 4.67 5.22 14.09
CA TRP A 145 5.62 4.37 14.80
C TRP A 145 7.00 5.04 15.02
N THR A 146 7.00 6.33 15.29
CA THR A 146 8.21 7.16 15.49
C THR A 146 9.10 7.35 14.26
N HIS A 147 8.65 6.93 13.07
CA HIS A 147 9.38 7.18 11.82
C HIS A 147 9.22 8.64 11.40
N ASP A 148 10.29 9.40 11.45
CA ASP A 148 10.30 10.82 11.09
C ASP A 148 10.15 11.06 9.56
N THR A 149 10.38 10.03 8.75
CA THR A 149 10.11 10.04 7.30
C THR A 149 8.64 9.83 6.95
N LEU A 150 7.81 9.44 7.94
CA LEU A 150 6.38 9.16 7.80
C LEU A 150 5.55 10.00 8.78
N PRO A 151 5.46 11.33 8.58
CA PRO A 151 4.69 12.23 9.44
C PRO A 151 3.25 11.77 9.57
N LYS A 152 2.78 11.59 10.82
CA LYS A 152 1.40 11.19 11.11
C LYS A 152 0.45 12.35 10.89
N LEU A 153 -0.67 12.10 10.20
CA LEU A 153 -1.69 13.11 9.92
C LEU A 153 -2.60 13.31 11.14
N ASN A 154 -2.81 14.58 11.51
CA ASN A 154 -3.57 14.99 12.70
C ASN A 154 -4.95 15.52 12.33
N TYR A 155 -5.85 14.61 12.07
CA TYR A 155 -7.24 14.92 11.68
C TYR A 155 -8.06 15.60 12.76
N GLU A 156 -7.81 15.27 14.03
CA GLU A 156 -8.52 15.82 15.18
C GLU A 156 -8.27 17.32 15.37
N ALA A 157 -7.08 17.79 14.94
CA ALA A 157 -6.71 19.20 15.02
C ALA A 157 -7.08 20.00 13.77
N SER A 158 -7.42 19.33 12.65
CA SER A 158 -7.64 20.04 11.38
C SER A 158 -8.84 19.53 10.62
N ARG A 159 -9.92 20.30 10.65
CA ARG A 159 -11.11 20.03 9.83
C ARG A 159 -10.80 20.16 8.33
N ASP A 160 -9.89 21.06 7.95
CA ASP A 160 -9.46 21.22 6.56
C ASP A 160 -8.75 19.98 6.04
N LEU A 161 -7.85 19.37 6.82
CA LEU A 161 -7.24 18.08 6.48
C LEU A 161 -8.30 16.98 6.33
N TYR A 162 -9.21 16.90 7.29
CA TYR A 162 -10.30 15.92 7.28
C TYR A 162 -11.10 15.98 5.99
N ASP A 163 -11.60 17.18 5.65
CA ASP A 163 -12.40 17.39 4.46
C ASP A 163 -11.58 17.14 3.17
N LYS A 164 -10.31 17.55 3.16
CA LYS A 164 -9.40 17.35 2.03
C LYS A 164 -9.18 15.85 1.72
N ILE A 165 -9.00 15.01 2.72
CA ILE A 165 -8.84 13.56 2.48
C ILE A 165 -10.16 12.94 2.00
N LEU A 166 -11.31 13.37 2.51
CA LEU A 166 -12.61 12.91 1.97
C LEU A 166 -12.76 13.32 0.49
N GLU A 167 -12.36 14.54 0.12
CA GLU A 167 -12.39 14.98 -1.29
C GLU A 167 -11.41 14.19 -2.16
N ILE A 168 -10.22 13.84 -1.66
CA ILE A 168 -9.28 12.95 -2.36
C ILE A 168 -9.92 11.57 -2.58
N GLY A 169 -10.55 11.00 -1.55
CA GLY A 169 -11.28 9.74 -1.64
C GLY A 169 -12.36 9.74 -2.72
N LYS A 170 -13.11 10.85 -2.83
CA LYS A 170 -14.14 11.05 -3.86
C LYS A 170 -13.55 11.28 -5.26
N LYS A 171 -12.50 12.09 -5.36
CA LYS A 171 -11.88 12.49 -6.63
C LYS A 171 -11.55 11.27 -7.48
N TRP A 172 -10.85 10.32 -6.93
CA TRP A 172 -10.33 9.19 -7.70
C TRP A 172 -11.41 8.18 -8.11
N VAL A 173 -12.50 8.06 -7.34
CA VAL A 173 -13.64 7.19 -7.72
C VAL A 173 -14.64 7.89 -8.64
N SER A 174 -14.44 9.17 -8.95
CA SER A 174 -15.26 9.99 -9.83
C SER A 174 -14.62 10.21 -11.20
N ALA A 175 -15.41 10.69 -12.16
CA ALA A 175 -14.87 11.10 -13.46
C ALA A 175 -13.80 12.21 -13.28
N PRO A 176 -12.72 12.20 -14.07
CA PRO A 176 -12.47 11.30 -15.23
C PRO A 176 -11.79 9.97 -14.85
N TYR A 177 -11.39 9.76 -13.59
CA TYR A 177 -10.59 8.60 -13.18
C TYR A 177 -11.44 7.33 -13.04
N ASN A 178 -12.61 7.43 -12.37
CA ASN A 178 -13.58 6.34 -12.21
C ASN A 178 -12.98 5.03 -11.67
N VAL A 179 -12.02 5.09 -10.75
CA VAL A 179 -11.51 3.86 -10.11
C VAL A 179 -12.63 3.18 -9.31
N ASP A 180 -12.51 1.87 -9.12
CA ASP A 180 -13.57 1.03 -8.58
C ASP A 180 -13.46 0.81 -7.08
N GLY A 181 -12.51 1.46 -6.42
CA GLY A 181 -12.40 1.38 -4.96
C GLY A 181 -11.04 1.72 -4.39
N TRP A 182 -10.97 1.55 -3.07
CA TRP A 182 -9.80 1.82 -2.25
C TRP A 182 -9.39 0.60 -1.44
N ARG A 183 -8.11 0.28 -1.43
CA ARG A 183 -7.45 -0.44 -0.34
C ARG A 183 -6.88 0.60 0.62
N LEU A 184 -7.13 0.45 1.89
CA LEU A 184 -6.75 1.42 2.92
C LEU A 184 -5.56 0.88 3.70
N ASP A 185 -4.44 1.56 3.57
CA ASP A 185 -3.18 1.26 4.26
C ASP A 185 -3.32 1.51 5.76
N VAL A 186 -2.88 0.56 6.59
CA VAL A 186 -2.91 0.60 8.06
C VAL A 186 -4.17 1.27 8.63
N ALA A 187 -5.32 0.87 8.11
CA ALA A 187 -6.58 1.59 8.30
C ALA A 187 -7.00 1.76 9.77
N ALA A 188 -6.65 0.79 10.64
CA ALA A 188 -6.96 0.86 12.05
C ALA A 188 -6.10 1.87 12.83
N ASP A 189 -4.96 2.30 12.27
CA ASP A 189 -4.03 3.23 12.92
C ASP A 189 -4.40 4.71 12.69
N LEU A 190 -5.33 4.99 11.75
CA LEU A 190 -5.72 6.36 11.42
C LEU A 190 -6.37 7.08 12.61
N GLY A 191 -5.93 8.31 12.86
CA GLY A 191 -6.37 9.13 14.00
C GLY A 191 -5.63 8.78 15.29
N HIS A 192 -6.10 9.31 16.43
CA HIS A 192 -5.47 9.15 17.73
C HIS A 192 -6.40 8.47 18.76
N SER A 193 -7.62 8.10 18.36
CA SER A 193 -8.55 7.31 19.17
C SER A 193 -9.38 6.36 18.32
N ASN A 194 -9.87 5.27 18.94
CA ASN A 194 -10.73 4.32 18.23
C ASN A 194 -12.06 4.97 17.80
N GLU A 195 -12.64 5.81 18.65
CA GLU A 195 -13.90 6.51 18.35
C GLU A 195 -13.73 7.40 17.12
N PHE A 196 -12.61 8.13 17.05
CA PHE A 196 -12.30 8.97 15.89
C PHE A 196 -12.09 8.13 14.63
N ASN A 197 -11.32 7.04 14.73
CA ASN A 197 -11.05 6.12 13.63
C ASN A 197 -12.37 5.61 13.00
N HIS A 198 -13.27 5.07 13.83
CA HIS A 198 -14.58 4.61 13.37
C HIS A 198 -15.40 5.73 12.72
N GLN A 199 -15.45 6.92 13.33
CA GLN A 199 -16.20 8.05 12.75
C GLN A 199 -15.63 8.48 11.40
N PHE A 200 -14.30 8.55 11.28
CA PHE A 200 -13.63 8.89 10.03
C PHE A 200 -14.00 7.92 8.91
N TRP A 201 -13.93 6.61 9.17
CA TRP A 201 -14.23 5.60 8.14
C TRP A 201 -15.71 5.58 7.75
N LYS A 202 -16.63 5.92 8.65
CA LYS A 202 -18.05 6.14 8.31
C LYS A 202 -18.22 7.30 7.35
N ASP A 203 -17.59 8.41 7.63
CA ASP A 203 -17.66 9.60 6.76
C ASP A 203 -16.94 9.37 5.44
N PHE A 204 -15.80 8.69 5.44
CA PHE A 204 -15.08 8.29 4.23
C PHE A 204 -15.95 7.38 3.34
N ARG A 205 -16.56 6.34 3.94
CA ARG A 205 -17.51 5.48 3.21
C ARG A 205 -18.65 6.29 2.62
N LYS A 206 -19.27 7.15 3.40
CA LYS A 206 -20.37 8.01 2.94
C LYS A 206 -19.95 8.87 1.76
N ALA A 207 -18.77 9.49 1.81
CA ALA A 207 -18.24 10.32 0.74
C ALA A 207 -17.94 9.51 -0.54
N VAL A 208 -17.24 8.39 -0.41
CA VAL A 208 -16.87 7.52 -1.53
C VAL A 208 -18.11 6.90 -2.18
N LYS A 209 -19.04 6.33 -1.39
CA LYS A 209 -20.26 5.68 -1.92
C LYS A 209 -21.24 6.69 -2.52
N ALA A 210 -21.24 7.96 -2.07
CA ALA A 210 -22.02 9.00 -2.71
C ALA A 210 -21.47 9.36 -4.10
N ALA A 211 -20.16 9.29 -4.29
CA ALA A 211 -19.51 9.54 -5.57
C ALA A 211 -19.58 8.32 -6.51
N ASN A 212 -19.35 7.14 -5.98
CA ASN A 212 -19.45 5.86 -6.71
C ASN A 212 -20.04 4.78 -5.77
N PRO A 213 -21.34 4.47 -5.86
CA PRO A 213 -21.98 3.51 -4.97
C PRO A 213 -21.43 2.07 -5.11
N ASN A 214 -20.76 1.76 -6.21
CA ASN A 214 -20.17 0.46 -6.47
C ASN A 214 -18.68 0.37 -6.07
N ALA A 215 -18.07 1.46 -5.62
CA ALA A 215 -16.67 1.45 -5.20
C ALA A 215 -16.50 0.56 -3.96
N ILE A 216 -15.56 -0.38 -4.00
CA ILE A 216 -15.20 -1.20 -2.85
C ILE A 216 -14.30 -0.41 -1.88
N ILE A 217 -14.48 -0.64 -0.58
CA ILE A 217 -13.59 -0.13 0.48
C ILE A 217 -13.02 -1.35 1.21
N LEU A 218 -11.77 -1.64 0.93
CA LEU A 218 -11.05 -2.79 1.45
C LEU A 218 -9.92 -2.28 2.37
N ALA A 219 -9.81 -2.83 3.57
CA ALA A 219 -8.80 -2.37 4.52
C ALA A 219 -7.66 -3.38 4.70
N GLU A 220 -6.45 -2.87 4.86
CA GLU A 220 -5.39 -3.62 5.50
C GLU A 220 -5.63 -3.60 7.01
N HIS A 221 -5.74 -4.79 7.58
CA HIS A 221 -5.90 -4.96 9.03
C HIS A 221 -5.42 -6.33 9.47
N TYR A 222 -4.67 -6.36 10.57
CA TYR A 222 -4.29 -7.57 11.28
C TYR A 222 -5.19 -7.73 12.52
N GLY A 223 -5.63 -8.95 12.79
CA GLY A 223 -6.52 -9.24 13.91
C GLY A 223 -8.00 -9.20 13.54
N ASN A 224 -8.86 -8.98 14.53
CA ASN A 224 -10.31 -9.05 14.35
C ASN A 224 -10.89 -7.76 13.74
N PRO A 225 -11.39 -7.77 12.49
CA PRO A 225 -11.95 -6.59 11.84
C PRO A 225 -13.44 -6.37 12.10
N GLU A 226 -14.07 -7.18 12.94
CA GLU A 226 -15.54 -7.25 13.10
C GLU A 226 -16.17 -5.87 13.36
N SER A 227 -15.54 -5.02 14.18
CA SER A 227 -16.08 -3.70 14.54
C SER A 227 -16.20 -2.75 13.36
N TRP A 228 -15.35 -2.87 12.34
CA TRP A 228 -15.37 -2.04 11.12
C TRP A 228 -16.22 -2.63 9.99
N LEU A 229 -16.64 -3.89 10.11
CA LEU A 229 -17.40 -4.60 9.07
C LEU A 229 -18.92 -4.60 9.32
N GLN A 230 -19.44 -3.61 10.05
CA GLN A 230 -20.86 -3.53 10.38
C GLN A 230 -21.72 -2.95 9.24
N GLY A 231 -21.11 -2.65 8.07
CA GLY A 231 -21.80 -2.17 6.87
C GLY A 231 -21.78 -0.65 6.68
N ASP A 232 -21.21 0.08 7.62
CA ASP A 232 -21.11 1.54 7.61
C ASP A 232 -19.67 2.09 7.48
N GLU A 233 -18.66 1.21 7.45
CA GLU A 233 -17.24 1.54 7.32
C GLU A 233 -16.60 0.76 6.16
N TRP A 234 -15.79 -0.28 6.43
CA TRP A 234 -15.16 -1.08 5.38
C TRP A 234 -16.14 -2.13 4.81
N ASP A 235 -15.96 -2.47 3.54
CA ASP A 235 -16.70 -3.58 2.93
C ASP A 235 -16.03 -4.92 3.24
N THR A 236 -14.69 -4.96 3.30
CA THR A 236 -13.89 -6.17 3.48
C THR A 236 -12.45 -5.84 3.86
N VAL A 237 -11.62 -6.88 4.01
CA VAL A 237 -10.21 -6.76 4.40
C VAL A 237 -9.29 -7.61 3.51
N MET A 238 -7.98 -7.34 3.57
CA MET A 238 -6.95 -8.30 3.18
C MET A 238 -7.02 -9.48 4.15
N ASN A 239 -7.18 -10.71 3.64
CA ASN A 239 -7.53 -11.87 4.44
C ASN A 239 -6.30 -12.53 5.09
N TYR A 240 -5.64 -11.81 5.99
CA TYR A 240 -4.43 -12.29 6.64
C TYR A 240 -4.74 -13.43 7.63
N ASP A 241 -5.58 -13.17 8.61
CA ASP A 241 -5.82 -14.10 9.72
C ASP A 241 -6.72 -15.28 9.34
N ALA A 242 -7.72 -15.06 8.44
CA ALA A 242 -8.65 -16.11 8.03
C ALA A 242 -8.23 -16.85 6.76
N PHE A 243 -7.02 -16.58 6.21
CA PHE A 243 -6.51 -17.27 5.04
C PHE A 243 -4.98 -17.39 5.03
N MET A 244 -4.26 -16.27 4.85
CA MET A 244 -2.84 -16.29 4.52
C MET A 244 -1.99 -16.92 5.62
N GLU A 245 -2.14 -16.47 6.87
CA GLU A 245 -1.30 -16.93 7.97
C GLU A 245 -1.55 -18.40 8.33
N PRO A 246 -2.79 -18.88 8.52
CA PRO A 246 -3.02 -20.29 8.77
C PRO A 246 -2.52 -21.19 7.64
N LEU A 247 -2.68 -20.75 6.38
CA LEU A 247 -2.28 -21.54 5.22
C LEU A 247 -0.75 -21.62 5.09
N THR A 248 -0.03 -20.51 5.29
CA THR A 248 1.43 -20.53 5.22
C THR A 248 2.04 -21.41 6.31
N TRP A 249 1.52 -21.35 7.55
CA TRP A 249 1.95 -22.24 8.62
C TRP A 249 1.68 -23.70 8.30
N PHE A 250 0.49 -24.01 7.80
CA PHE A 250 0.10 -25.39 7.49
C PHE A 250 0.94 -26.00 6.36
N LEU A 251 1.08 -25.29 5.23
CA LEU A 251 1.76 -25.81 4.05
C LEU A 251 3.28 -25.71 4.11
N THR A 252 3.82 -24.75 4.87
CA THR A 252 5.27 -24.49 4.86
C THR A 252 5.92 -24.53 6.25
N GLY A 253 5.16 -24.35 7.31
CA GLY A 253 5.71 -24.14 8.66
C GLY A 253 6.45 -22.81 8.81
N MET A 254 6.31 -21.90 7.83
CA MET A 254 7.02 -20.62 7.84
C MET A 254 6.10 -19.46 8.19
N GLU A 255 6.63 -18.54 8.97
CA GLU A 255 6.04 -17.22 9.18
C GLU A 255 6.05 -16.41 7.87
N LYS A 256 5.09 -15.50 7.71
CA LYS A 256 4.86 -14.72 6.47
C LYS A 256 6.06 -13.93 5.96
N HIS A 257 6.93 -13.45 6.86
CA HIS A 257 8.17 -12.75 6.49
C HIS A 257 9.39 -13.66 6.35
N SER A 258 9.23 -14.97 6.59
CA SER A 258 10.32 -15.95 6.71
C SER A 258 11.25 -15.70 7.90
N ASP A 259 10.75 -15.10 8.97
CA ASP A 259 11.51 -14.82 10.19
C ASP A 259 11.50 -15.99 11.17
N GLU A 260 10.51 -16.89 11.08
CA GLU A 260 10.34 -18.04 11.96
C GLU A 260 9.94 -19.30 11.16
N CYS A 261 10.40 -20.45 11.63
CA CYS A 261 9.98 -21.77 11.15
C CYS A 261 9.45 -22.61 12.34
N ARG A 262 8.21 -23.11 12.21
CA ARG A 262 7.49 -23.87 13.24
C ARG A 262 7.10 -25.25 12.72
N ASP A 263 7.86 -26.27 13.13
CA ASP A 263 7.59 -27.66 12.74
C ASP A 263 6.31 -28.22 13.36
N ASP A 264 5.88 -27.69 14.51
CA ASP A 264 4.65 -28.08 15.20
C ASP A 264 3.36 -27.60 14.48
N LEU A 265 3.47 -26.59 13.62
CA LEU A 265 2.37 -26.08 12.78
C LEU A 265 2.38 -26.69 11.37
N TYR A 266 3.52 -27.17 10.91
CA TYR A 266 3.68 -27.76 9.59
C TYR A 266 2.88 -29.06 9.47
N GLY A 267 1.92 -29.09 8.53
CA GLY A 267 1.02 -30.23 8.33
C GLY A 267 0.01 -30.46 9.47
N ASN A 268 -0.10 -29.54 10.43
CA ASN A 268 -1.01 -29.65 11.56
C ASN A 268 -2.43 -29.21 11.16
N SER A 269 -3.25 -30.17 10.76
CA SER A 269 -4.62 -29.91 10.30
C SER A 269 -5.53 -29.34 11.40
N ASP A 270 -5.34 -29.74 12.67
CA ASP A 270 -6.16 -29.25 13.78
C ASP A 270 -5.89 -27.77 14.06
N ALA A 271 -4.61 -27.38 14.05
CA ALA A 271 -4.20 -25.97 14.18
C ALA A 271 -4.74 -25.13 13.01
N PHE A 272 -4.59 -25.63 11.78
CA PHE A 272 -5.09 -24.96 10.57
C PHE A 272 -6.60 -24.74 10.60
N ILE A 273 -7.37 -25.82 10.78
CA ILE A 273 -8.84 -25.74 10.80
C ILE A 273 -9.34 -24.90 11.98
N GLY A 274 -8.69 -25.00 13.13
CA GLY A 274 -9.00 -24.19 14.31
C GLY A 274 -8.82 -22.70 14.06
N ALA A 275 -7.69 -22.29 13.49
CA ALA A 275 -7.41 -20.90 13.13
C ALA A 275 -8.40 -20.39 12.07
N MET A 276 -8.58 -21.12 10.96
CA MET A 276 -9.52 -20.74 9.90
C MET A 276 -10.95 -20.54 10.46
N LYS A 277 -11.47 -21.48 11.24
CA LYS A 277 -12.81 -21.35 11.84
C LYS A 277 -12.92 -20.16 12.80
N THR A 278 -11.88 -19.89 13.58
CA THR A 278 -11.88 -18.79 14.54
C THR A 278 -11.95 -17.44 13.82
N HIS A 279 -11.09 -17.24 12.86
CA HIS A 279 -10.98 -15.95 12.17
C HIS A 279 -12.10 -15.71 11.14
N MET A 280 -12.57 -16.76 10.45
CA MET A 280 -13.71 -16.61 9.53
C MET A 280 -15.00 -16.18 10.25
N ARG A 281 -15.17 -16.46 11.53
CA ARG A 281 -16.35 -16.02 12.31
C ARG A 281 -16.43 -14.51 12.48
N ALA A 282 -15.29 -13.81 12.42
CA ALA A 282 -15.22 -12.35 12.52
C ALA A 282 -15.68 -11.65 11.23
N LEU A 283 -15.90 -12.40 10.15
CA LEU A 283 -16.27 -11.88 8.85
C LEU A 283 -17.72 -12.23 8.52
N HIS A 284 -18.54 -11.22 8.24
CA HIS A 284 -19.86 -11.45 7.64
C HIS A 284 -19.69 -12.10 6.26
N MET A 285 -20.68 -12.85 5.79
CA MET A 285 -20.59 -13.58 4.52
C MET A 285 -20.20 -12.69 3.34
N SER A 286 -20.75 -11.48 3.26
CA SER A 286 -20.39 -10.53 2.19
C SER A 286 -18.91 -10.09 2.27
N ALA A 287 -18.42 -9.79 3.46
CA ALA A 287 -17.02 -9.43 3.68
C ALA A 287 -16.08 -10.62 3.42
N LEU A 288 -16.46 -11.82 3.87
CA LEU A 288 -15.68 -13.03 3.66
C LEU A 288 -15.51 -13.36 2.17
N TYR A 289 -16.59 -13.34 1.38
CA TYR A 289 -16.51 -13.68 -0.05
C TYR A 289 -15.80 -12.62 -0.90
N THR A 290 -15.60 -11.42 -0.38
CA THR A 290 -14.87 -10.34 -1.05
C THR A 290 -13.49 -10.07 -0.45
N SER A 291 -13.10 -10.76 0.64
CA SER A 291 -11.79 -10.61 1.25
C SER A 291 -10.67 -11.13 0.33
N MET A 292 -9.52 -10.45 0.35
CA MET A 292 -8.40 -10.79 -0.53
C MET A 292 -7.65 -12.02 0.00
N ASN A 293 -7.82 -13.16 -0.66
CA ASN A 293 -7.07 -14.38 -0.37
C ASN A 293 -5.73 -14.34 -1.09
N GLU A 294 -4.69 -13.96 -0.39
CA GLU A 294 -3.33 -13.82 -0.90
C GLU A 294 -2.42 -14.95 -0.43
N LEU A 295 -1.56 -15.44 -1.31
CA LEU A 295 -0.41 -16.27 -0.93
C LEU A 295 0.81 -15.39 -0.65
N SER A 296 1.01 -14.36 -1.46
CA SER A 296 2.06 -13.36 -1.34
C SER A 296 1.50 -11.97 -1.53
N ASN A 297 2.21 -10.95 -1.02
CA ASN A 297 1.97 -9.55 -1.31
C ASN A 297 3.27 -8.74 -1.25
N HIS A 298 3.17 -7.43 -1.33
CA HIS A 298 4.30 -6.52 -1.40
C HIS A 298 5.09 -6.37 -0.07
N ASP A 299 4.57 -6.86 1.06
CA ASP A 299 5.23 -6.81 2.38
C ASP A 299 5.89 -8.14 2.76
N HIS A 300 5.28 -9.25 2.35
CA HIS A 300 5.64 -10.57 2.84
C HIS A 300 6.59 -11.31 1.89
N SER A 301 7.32 -12.27 2.41
CA SER A 301 8.08 -13.19 1.57
C SER A 301 7.17 -13.86 0.55
N ARG A 302 7.66 -14.07 -0.66
CA ARG A 302 6.93 -14.83 -1.67
C ARG A 302 6.58 -16.23 -1.14
N PHE A 303 5.36 -16.71 -1.39
CA PHE A 303 4.93 -18.00 -0.91
C PHE A 303 5.83 -19.14 -1.46
N LEU A 304 6.23 -19.05 -2.71
CA LEU A 304 7.18 -20.00 -3.31
C LEU A 304 8.51 -20.01 -2.55
N THR A 305 9.03 -18.89 -2.08
CA THR A 305 10.22 -18.81 -1.21
C THR A 305 9.97 -19.51 0.11
N ARG A 306 8.82 -19.28 0.77
CA ARG A 306 8.48 -19.92 2.05
C ARG A 306 8.45 -21.46 1.95
N THR A 307 8.20 -22.03 0.75
CA THR A 307 8.22 -23.48 0.54
C THR A 307 9.61 -24.11 0.75
N ASN A 308 10.69 -23.32 0.75
CA ASN A 308 12.03 -23.82 1.05
C ASN A 308 12.30 -23.99 2.56
N ARG A 309 11.39 -23.52 3.40
CA ARG A 309 11.42 -23.59 4.87
C ARG A 309 12.70 -23.03 5.48
N ARG A 310 13.25 -22.00 4.85
CA ARG A 310 14.47 -21.32 5.31
C ARG A 310 14.13 -19.98 5.92
N VAL A 311 14.51 -19.80 7.19
CA VAL A 311 14.52 -18.47 7.83
C VAL A 311 15.57 -17.61 7.14
N GLY A 312 15.18 -16.40 6.72
CA GLY A 312 16.10 -15.49 6.02
C GLY A 312 15.50 -14.16 5.61
N ARG A 313 16.39 -13.20 5.47
CA ARG A 313 16.15 -11.90 4.84
C ARG A 313 17.30 -11.58 3.90
N ILE A 314 17.07 -10.76 2.87
CA ILE A 314 18.08 -10.42 1.88
C ILE A 314 19.36 -9.87 2.51
N SER A 315 19.24 -9.13 3.62
CA SER A 315 20.37 -8.46 4.29
C SER A 315 21.44 -9.40 4.86
N TYR A 316 21.05 -10.64 5.20
CA TYR A 316 22.01 -11.61 5.77
C TYR A 316 22.01 -12.97 5.07
N ALA A 317 20.93 -13.37 4.41
CA ALA A 317 20.86 -14.63 3.69
C ALA A 317 21.28 -14.50 2.21
N GLY A 318 21.18 -13.28 1.67
CA GLY A 318 21.40 -12.99 0.25
C GLY A 318 20.19 -13.32 -0.63
N ALA A 319 20.05 -12.64 -1.75
CA ALA A 319 18.90 -12.76 -2.66
C ALA A 319 18.76 -14.16 -3.28
N GLU A 320 19.87 -14.85 -3.55
CA GLU A 320 19.86 -16.20 -4.16
C GLU A 320 19.22 -17.24 -3.24
N ALA A 321 19.35 -17.08 -1.93
CA ALA A 321 18.81 -18.01 -0.95
C ALA A 321 17.28 -18.12 -1.00
N ALA A 322 16.59 -17.10 -1.47
CA ALA A 322 15.15 -17.09 -1.62
C ALA A 322 14.62 -18.09 -2.65
N SER A 323 15.45 -18.45 -3.63
CA SER A 323 15.09 -19.38 -4.71
C SER A 323 15.72 -20.78 -4.58
N GLN A 324 16.54 -21.01 -3.53
CA GLN A 324 17.16 -22.31 -3.30
C GLN A 324 16.19 -23.27 -2.62
N ASN A 325 16.17 -24.54 -3.07
CA ASN A 325 15.36 -25.62 -2.47
C ASN A 325 13.85 -25.31 -2.37
N ILE A 326 13.33 -24.49 -3.25
CA ILE A 326 11.88 -24.20 -3.34
C ILE A 326 11.11 -25.46 -3.75
N ASN A 327 9.84 -25.55 -3.33
CA ASN A 327 8.96 -26.68 -3.68
C ASN A 327 7.75 -26.20 -4.50
N PRO A 328 7.80 -26.27 -5.84
CA PRO A 328 6.68 -25.89 -6.70
C PRO A 328 5.40 -26.72 -6.49
N ALA A 329 5.51 -27.94 -5.93
CA ALA A 329 4.32 -28.74 -5.63
C ALA A 329 3.51 -28.11 -4.48
N VAL A 330 4.17 -27.68 -3.42
CA VAL A 330 3.54 -26.96 -2.31
C VAL A 330 2.95 -25.62 -2.77
N MET A 331 3.64 -24.92 -3.71
CA MET A 331 3.06 -23.71 -4.33
C MET A 331 1.73 -24.03 -5.00
N ARG A 332 1.66 -25.10 -5.81
CA ARG A 332 0.42 -25.51 -6.47
C ARG A 332 -0.68 -25.90 -5.50
N GLU A 333 -0.36 -26.55 -4.37
CA GLU A 333 -1.32 -26.81 -3.30
C GLU A 333 -1.89 -25.51 -2.74
N GLY A 334 -1.04 -24.53 -2.46
CA GLY A 334 -1.45 -23.20 -2.04
C GLY A 334 -2.39 -22.52 -3.04
N VAL A 335 -2.07 -22.57 -4.33
CA VAL A 335 -2.91 -22.02 -5.41
C VAL A 335 -4.29 -22.71 -5.46
N VAL A 336 -4.36 -24.03 -5.33
CA VAL A 336 -5.66 -24.74 -5.28
C VAL A 336 -6.52 -24.22 -4.11
N VAL A 337 -5.93 -24.09 -2.93
CA VAL A 337 -6.66 -23.55 -1.78
C VAL A 337 -7.07 -22.10 -2.03
N GLN A 338 -6.17 -21.26 -2.57
CA GLN A 338 -6.45 -19.86 -2.89
C GLN A 338 -7.66 -19.71 -3.83
N MET A 339 -7.74 -20.53 -4.87
CA MET A 339 -8.80 -20.47 -5.88
C MET A 339 -10.13 -21.09 -5.43
N THR A 340 -10.12 -21.92 -4.38
CA THR A 340 -11.32 -22.67 -3.95
C THR A 340 -11.85 -22.29 -2.55
N TRP A 341 -11.05 -21.61 -1.74
CA TRP A 341 -11.45 -21.16 -0.41
C TRP A 341 -12.35 -19.92 -0.48
N PRO A 342 -13.36 -19.78 0.43
CA PRO A 342 -14.18 -18.58 0.46
C PRO A 342 -13.35 -17.29 0.54
N GLY A 343 -13.57 -16.37 -0.40
CA GLY A 343 -12.83 -15.12 -0.57
C GLY A 343 -12.57 -14.82 -2.04
N ALA A 344 -11.88 -13.71 -2.30
CA ALA A 344 -11.46 -13.29 -3.62
C ALA A 344 -10.00 -13.72 -3.87
N PRO A 345 -9.74 -14.72 -4.73
CA PRO A 345 -8.36 -15.09 -5.07
C PRO A 345 -7.58 -13.89 -5.57
N THR A 346 -6.45 -13.59 -4.93
CA THR A 346 -5.63 -12.43 -5.23
C THR A 346 -4.20 -12.85 -5.50
N VAL A 347 -3.81 -12.84 -6.77
CA VAL A 347 -2.47 -13.23 -7.22
C VAL A 347 -1.56 -12.01 -7.16
N TYR A 348 -0.50 -12.09 -6.35
CA TYR A 348 0.57 -11.11 -6.38
C TYR A 348 1.41 -11.32 -7.65
N TYR A 349 1.63 -10.26 -8.43
CA TYR A 349 2.33 -10.36 -9.71
C TYR A 349 3.62 -11.18 -9.60
N GLY A 350 3.82 -12.09 -10.52
CA GLY A 350 4.99 -12.96 -10.56
C GLY A 350 4.86 -14.26 -9.77
N ASP A 351 3.89 -14.42 -8.88
CA ASP A 351 3.62 -15.72 -8.24
C ASP A 351 3.28 -16.78 -9.31
N GLU A 352 2.47 -16.37 -10.30
CA GLU A 352 2.12 -17.20 -11.47
C GLU A 352 3.32 -17.49 -12.38
N ALA A 353 4.38 -16.69 -12.30
CA ALA A 353 5.59 -16.82 -13.11
C ALA A 353 6.77 -17.45 -12.35
N GLY A 354 6.56 -17.87 -11.10
CA GLY A 354 7.59 -18.54 -10.28
C GLY A 354 8.59 -17.58 -9.64
N VAL A 355 8.22 -16.30 -9.43
CA VAL A 355 9.11 -15.34 -8.79
C VAL A 355 9.28 -15.65 -7.31
N CYS A 356 10.53 -15.65 -6.87
CA CYS A 356 10.94 -15.79 -5.47
C CYS A 356 11.39 -14.46 -4.88
N GLY A 357 11.39 -14.35 -3.56
CA GLY A 357 11.92 -13.19 -2.81
C GLY A 357 11.61 -13.34 -1.34
N PHE A 358 12.54 -12.95 -0.49
CA PHE A 358 12.27 -12.72 0.93
C PHE A 358 11.37 -11.50 1.10
N THR A 359 11.01 -11.16 2.32
CA THR A 359 10.18 -9.98 2.61
C THR A 359 10.74 -8.70 1.99
N ASP A 360 9.90 -7.66 1.92
CA ASP A 360 10.28 -6.34 1.36
C ASP A 360 11.72 -5.93 1.76
N PRO A 361 12.54 -5.46 0.81
CA PRO A 361 12.25 -5.15 -0.60
C PRO A 361 12.44 -6.31 -1.59
N ASP A 362 12.92 -7.49 -1.18
CA ASP A 362 13.32 -8.59 -2.06
C ASP A 362 12.13 -9.26 -2.76
N ASN A 363 10.94 -9.25 -2.17
CA ASN A 363 9.70 -9.76 -2.77
C ASN A 363 9.21 -8.94 -3.96
N ARG A 364 9.71 -7.69 -4.14
CA ARG A 364 9.34 -6.76 -5.21
C ARG A 364 10.27 -6.84 -6.43
N ARG A 365 10.81 -8.03 -6.72
CA ARG A 365 11.63 -8.25 -7.92
C ARG A 365 10.83 -7.99 -9.17
N THR A 366 11.52 -7.58 -10.25
CA THR A 366 10.88 -7.37 -11.55
C THR A 366 10.24 -8.64 -12.10
N TYR A 367 9.15 -8.47 -12.85
CA TYR A 367 8.51 -9.59 -13.54
C TYR A 367 9.51 -10.18 -14.56
N PRO A 368 9.66 -11.51 -14.64
CA PRO A 368 10.69 -12.17 -15.45
C PRO A 368 10.27 -12.29 -16.92
N TRP A 369 10.03 -11.17 -17.62
CA TRP A 369 9.58 -11.14 -19.00
C TRP A 369 10.46 -12.01 -19.93
N GLY A 370 9.83 -12.99 -20.58
CA GLY A 370 10.50 -13.95 -21.48
C GLY A 370 11.23 -15.08 -20.75
N HIS A 371 11.18 -15.13 -19.43
CA HIS A 371 11.79 -16.14 -18.57
C HIS A 371 10.83 -16.71 -17.53
N GLU A 372 9.53 -16.58 -17.78
CA GLU A 372 8.48 -17.03 -16.86
C GLU A 372 8.49 -18.58 -16.73
N ASP A 373 8.16 -19.09 -15.56
CA ASP A 373 7.87 -20.51 -15.37
C ASP A 373 6.57 -20.87 -16.08
N GLN A 374 6.69 -21.41 -17.30
CA GLN A 374 5.54 -21.75 -18.15
C GLN A 374 4.64 -22.82 -17.56
N MET A 375 5.15 -23.71 -16.71
CA MET A 375 4.33 -24.72 -16.03
C MET A 375 3.49 -24.06 -14.92
N MET A 376 4.06 -23.09 -14.20
CA MET A 376 3.34 -22.34 -13.17
C MET A 376 2.26 -21.45 -13.79
N ILE A 377 2.56 -20.77 -14.92
CA ILE A 377 1.56 -19.98 -15.66
C ILE A 377 0.40 -20.88 -16.12
N ALA A 378 0.71 -22.03 -16.73
CA ALA A 378 -0.32 -22.96 -17.19
C ALA A 378 -1.19 -23.43 -16.01
N PHE A 379 -0.58 -23.75 -14.88
CA PHE A 379 -1.31 -24.19 -13.69
C PHE A 379 -2.24 -23.10 -13.10
N HIS A 380 -1.80 -21.84 -13.09
CA HIS A 380 -2.67 -20.74 -12.63
C HIS A 380 -3.82 -20.44 -13.60
N ARG A 381 -3.59 -20.65 -14.89
CA ARG A 381 -4.62 -20.45 -15.92
C ARG A 381 -5.71 -21.52 -15.89
N ASP A 382 -5.33 -22.81 -15.72
CA ASP A 382 -6.21 -23.99 -15.77
C ASP A 382 -7.00 -24.16 -14.47
#